data_0da2c39e2da1044e18628ced8d504b2f
#
_entry.id   0da2c39e2da1044e18628ced8d504b2f
#
_cell.length_a   1.000
_cell.length_b   1.000
_cell.length_c   1.000
_cell.angle_alpha   90.00
_cell.angle_beta   90.00
_cell.angle_gamma   90.00
#
_symmetry.space_group_name_H-M   'P 1'
#
loop_
_entity.id
_entity.type
_entity.pdbx_description
1 polymer ?
#
loop_
_entity_poly.entity_id
_entity_poly.type
_entity_poly.pdbx_seq_one_letter_code
_entity_poly.pdbx_strand_id
1 'polypeptide(L)'
;MASESHAGKSSAALNRIGKALDFIHDNLDSALSLDEIAQQSCWSRWQLQRVFQHQTGTTVAQYVRELKLSEAAERLLDGQQRIIDIALSLGFNSEISFSRAFKQMFNLSPRAYRQTGQRTGLRKPIQRPTLPEHERHQVPLVDVRVESRPSFRLTGVHDSIHGLFSTTPDFAEKVPALWQQLEQKLQPLSAASCPKLGVIDVTHAPSEGGQLTYWAGLASNTLTAEGLSICTVPAQ
;
A
#
# COMPACT_ATOMS: atom_id res chain seq x y z
N MET A 1 -25.97 7.48 -26.22
CA MET A 1 -26.27 6.08 -25.78
C MET A 1 -25.03 5.17 -25.66
N ALA A 2 -23.79 5.65 -25.81
CA ALA A 2 -22.58 4.83 -25.71
C ALA A 2 -21.82 4.94 -24.36
N SER A 3 -22.14 5.89 -23.49
CA SER A 3 -21.46 6.12 -22.22
C SER A 3 -21.92 5.23 -21.05
N GLU A 4 -23.18 4.80 -21.04
CA GLU A 4 -23.72 3.96 -19.97
C GLU A 4 -23.20 2.51 -20.00
N SER A 5 -22.81 2.00 -21.18
CA SER A 5 -22.27 0.64 -21.32
C SER A 5 -20.84 0.48 -20.75
N HIS A 6 -20.06 1.54 -20.65
CA HIS A 6 -18.69 1.48 -20.10
C HIS A 6 -18.65 1.52 -18.57
N ALA A 7 -19.52 2.30 -17.94
CA ALA A 7 -19.59 2.41 -16.47
C ALA A 7 -20.05 1.09 -15.82
N GLY A 8 -21.05 0.43 -16.38
CA GLY A 8 -21.53 -0.86 -15.87
C GLY A 8 -20.50 -2.01 -15.98
N LYS A 9 -19.69 -2.02 -17.04
CA LYS A 9 -18.62 -3.03 -17.21
C LYS A 9 -17.46 -2.80 -16.25
N SER A 10 -17.14 -1.56 -15.93
CA SER A 10 -16.09 -1.19 -14.98
C SER A 10 -16.49 -1.59 -13.55
N SER A 11 -17.72 -1.33 -13.14
CA SER A 11 -18.24 -1.71 -11.81
C SER A 11 -18.25 -3.22 -11.58
N ALA A 12 -18.70 -3.99 -12.58
CA ALA A 12 -18.71 -5.45 -12.51
C ALA A 12 -17.27 -6.03 -12.44
N ALA A 13 -16.31 -5.43 -13.15
CA ALA A 13 -14.91 -5.83 -13.09
C ALA A 13 -14.28 -5.55 -11.71
N LEU A 14 -14.55 -4.39 -11.13
CA LEU A 14 -14.07 -4.02 -9.78
C LEU A 14 -14.65 -4.95 -8.69
N ASN A 15 -15.90 -5.37 -8.84
CA ASN A 15 -16.52 -6.30 -7.89
C ASN A 15 -15.90 -7.71 -7.98
N ARG A 16 -15.53 -8.16 -9.18
CA ARG A 16 -14.89 -9.45 -9.41
C ARG A 16 -13.42 -9.47 -8.97
N ILE A 17 -12.67 -8.38 -9.20
CA ILE A 17 -11.29 -8.28 -8.70
C ILE A 17 -11.27 -8.27 -7.18
N GLY A 18 -12.27 -7.65 -6.56
CA GLY A 18 -12.47 -7.73 -5.13
C GLY A 18 -12.60 -9.15 -4.61
N LYS A 19 -13.45 -9.96 -5.23
CA LYS A 19 -13.58 -11.38 -4.87
C LYS A 19 -12.27 -12.15 -5.02
N ALA A 20 -11.49 -11.85 -6.08
CA ALA A 20 -10.17 -12.45 -6.26
C ALA A 20 -9.21 -12.07 -5.12
N LEU A 21 -9.19 -10.79 -4.73
CA LEU A 21 -8.37 -10.31 -3.62
C LEU A 21 -8.78 -10.92 -2.29
N ASP A 22 -10.07 -10.90 -1.96
CA ASP A 22 -10.61 -11.49 -0.74
C ASP A 22 -10.22 -12.98 -0.65
N PHE A 23 -10.44 -13.74 -1.75
CA PHE A 23 -10.05 -15.15 -1.80
C PHE A 23 -8.55 -15.37 -1.61
N ILE A 24 -7.70 -14.53 -2.20
CA ILE A 24 -6.24 -14.60 -2.00
C ILE A 24 -5.90 -14.35 -0.53
N HIS A 25 -6.47 -13.30 0.09
CA HIS A 25 -6.17 -12.92 1.46
C HIS A 25 -6.60 -13.98 2.47
N ASP A 26 -7.77 -14.61 2.25
CA ASP A 26 -8.32 -15.63 3.14
C ASP A 26 -7.59 -16.99 3.03
N ASN A 27 -6.80 -17.19 1.98
CA ASN A 27 -6.17 -18.48 1.69
C ASN A 27 -4.65 -18.43 1.52
N LEU A 28 -3.98 -17.45 2.13
CA LEU A 28 -2.52 -17.29 2.03
C LEU A 28 -1.74 -18.49 2.57
N ASP A 29 -2.28 -19.21 3.55
CA ASP A 29 -1.65 -20.40 4.15
C ASP A 29 -1.79 -21.67 3.29
N SER A 30 -2.43 -21.58 2.14
CA SER A 30 -2.66 -22.71 1.23
C SER A 30 -1.90 -22.57 -0.10
N ALA A 31 -1.82 -23.66 -0.84
CA ALA A 31 -1.34 -23.63 -2.22
C ALA A 31 -2.42 -23.01 -3.10
N LEU A 32 -2.29 -21.72 -3.40
CA LEU A 32 -3.21 -20.99 -4.29
C LEU A 32 -2.85 -21.22 -5.76
N SER A 33 -3.77 -21.81 -6.53
CA SER A 33 -3.65 -21.90 -7.98
C SER A 33 -4.35 -20.73 -8.68
N LEU A 34 -3.84 -20.38 -9.85
CA LEU A 34 -4.47 -19.34 -10.69
C LEU A 34 -5.89 -19.75 -11.14
N ASP A 35 -6.14 -21.06 -11.28
CA ASP A 35 -7.45 -21.60 -11.66
C ASP A 35 -8.50 -21.36 -10.55
N GLU A 36 -8.15 -21.65 -9.32
CA GLU A 36 -9.04 -21.42 -8.17
C GLU A 36 -9.40 -19.93 -8.03
N ILE A 37 -8.41 -19.05 -8.12
CA ILE A 37 -8.64 -17.60 -8.03
C ILE A 37 -9.53 -17.11 -9.19
N ALA A 38 -9.31 -17.63 -10.41
CA ALA A 38 -10.10 -17.29 -11.57
C ALA A 38 -11.56 -17.77 -11.44
N GLN A 39 -11.76 -18.97 -10.91
CA GLN A 39 -13.08 -19.54 -10.66
C GLN A 39 -13.86 -18.71 -9.64
N GLN A 40 -13.24 -18.33 -8.52
CA GLN A 40 -13.87 -17.52 -7.48
C GLN A 40 -14.29 -16.13 -7.98
N SER A 41 -13.54 -15.57 -8.91
CA SER A 41 -13.83 -14.26 -9.52
C SER A 41 -14.75 -14.36 -10.75
N CYS A 42 -15.21 -15.55 -11.13
CA CYS A 42 -16.00 -15.82 -12.35
C CYS A 42 -15.30 -15.28 -13.62
N TRP A 43 -14.01 -15.45 -13.72
CA TRP A 43 -13.19 -15.12 -14.87
C TRP A 43 -12.44 -16.34 -15.43
N SER A 44 -12.09 -16.28 -16.73
CA SER A 44 -11.03 -17.15 -17.26
C SER A 44 -9.67 -16.69 -16.70
N ARG A 45 -8.69 -17.61 -16.67
CA ARG A 45 -7.31 -17.29 -16.26
C ARG A 45 -6.74 -16.08 -16.99
N TRP A 46 -6.98 -16.00 -18.29
CA TRP A 46 -6.49 -14.89 -19.11
C TRP A 46 -7.14 -13.55 -18.71
N GLN A 47 -8.45 -13.55 -18.49
CA GLN A 47 -9.18 -12.35 -18.05
C GLN A 47 -8.70 -11.90 -16.66
N LEU A 48 -8.57 -12.85 -15.72
CA LEU A 48 -8.05 -12.55 -14.38
C LEU A 48 -6.66 -11.89 -14.47
N GLN A 49 -5.70 -12.51 -15.15
CA GLN A 49 -4.34 -11.97 -15.28
C GLN A 49 -4.33 -10.57 -15.88
N ARG A 50 -5.05 -10.36 -16.98
CA ARG A 50 -5.09 -9.07 -17.67
C ARG A 50 -5.72 -7.98 -16.81
N VAL A 51 -6.88 -8.26 -16.21
CA VAL A 51 -7.60 -7.26 -15.40
C VAL A 51 -6.84 -6.99 -14.09
N PHE A 52 -6.33 -8.03 -13.45
CA PHE A 52 -5.54 -7.90 -12.22
C PHE A 52 -4.31 -7.04 -12.45
N GLN A 53 -3.52 -7.34 -13.49
CA GLN A 53 -2.33 -6.56 -13.80
C GLN A 53 -2.64 -5.11 -14.18
N HIS A 54 -3.73 -4.88 -14.92
CA HIS A 54 -4.17 -3.53 -15.27
C HIS A 54 -4.58 -2.71 -14.05
N GLN A 55 -5.24 -3.35 -13.07
CA GLN A 55 -5.78 -2.65 -11.89
C GLN A 55 -4.76 -2.52 -10.75
N THR A 56 -3.84 -3.49 -10.61
CA THR A 56 -2.90 -3.54 -9.48
C THR A 56 -1.44 -3.24 -9.86
N GLY A 57 -1.14 -3.15 -11.16
CA GLY A 57 0.22 -2.97 -11.66
C GLY A 57 1.11 -4.22 -11.53
N THR A 58 0.61 -5.33 -10.99
CA THR A 58 1.39 -6.56 -10.74
C THR A 58 0.64 -7.80 -11.21
N THR A 59 1.35 -8.90 -11.45
CA THR A 59 0.70 -10.18 -11.78
C THR A 59 0.12 -10.85 -10.53
N VAL A 60 -0.93 -11.68 -10.69
CA VAL A 60 -1.51 -12.45 -9.59
C VAL A 60 -0.44 -13.28 -8.86
N ALA A 61 0.40 -13.98 -9.60
CA ALA A 61 1.46 -14.84 -9.03
C ALA A 61 2.50 -14.03 -8.24
N GLN A 62 2.88 -12.86 -8.74
CA GLN A 62 3.80 -11.98 -8.04
C GLN A 62 3.15 -11.44 -6.76
N TYR A 63 1.91 -10.98 -6.83
CA TYR A 63 1.17 -10.46 -5.69
C TYR A 63 1.04 -11.50 -4.57
N VAL A 64 0.56 -12.71 -4.89
CA VAL A 64 0.45 -13.82 -3.93
C VAL A 64 1.81 -14.14 -3.30
N ARG A 65 2.87 -14.21 -4.12
CA ARG A 65 4.23 -14.47 -3.62
C ARG A 65 4.70 -13.40 -2.65
N GLU A 66 4.52 -12.12 -2.99
CA GLU A 66 4.93 -11.00 -2.14
C GLU A 66 4.16 -10.97 -0.82
N LEU A 67 2.86 -11.28 -0.81
CA LEU A 67 2.08 -11.42 0.42
C LEU A 67 2.57 -12.59 1.30
N LYS A 68 2.79 -13.76 0.71
CA LYS A 68 3.33 -14.92 1.44
C LYS A 68 4.71 -14.65 2.03
N LEU A 69 5.57 -13.95 1.30
CA LEU A 69 6.90 -13.57 1.80
C LEU A 69 6.80 -12.50 2.90
N SER A 70 5.83 -11.60 2.83
CA SER A 70 5.58 -10.61 3.89
C SER A 70 5.05 -11.27 5.17
N GLU A 71 4.14 -12.24 5.04
CA GLU A 71 3.68 -13.06 6.16
C GLU A 71 4.83 -13.87 6.77
N ALA A 72 5.71 -14.46 5.92
CA ALA A 72 6.92 -15.12 6.40
C ALA A 72 7.83 -14.18 7.19
N ALA A 73 7.99 -12.95 6.73
CA ALA A 73 8.81 -11.95 7.40
C ALA A 73 8.27 -11.60 8.80
N GLU A 74 6.94 -11.47 8.96
CA GLU A 74 6.31 -11.28 10.27
C GLU A 74 6.58 -12.49 11.19
N ARG A 75 6.33 -13.73 10.72
CA ARG A 75 6.58 -14.96 11.49
C ARG A 75 8.06 -15.14 11.86
N LEU A 76 8.98 -14.69 11.01
CA LEU A 76 10.42 -14.69 11.32
C LEU A 76 10.76 -13.76 12.47
N LEU A 77 10.13 -12.59 12.54
CA LEU A 77 10.36 -11.60 13.61
C LEU A 77 9.80 -12.06 14.96
N ASP A 78 8.73 -12.84 14.96
CA ASP A 78 8.19 -13.48 16.17
C ASP A 78 9.16 -14.49 16.79
N GLY A 79 10.15 -14.96 16.03
CA GLY A 79 11.30 -15.71 16.52
C GLY A 79 11.08 -17.17 16.92
N GLN A 80 9.83 -17.64 16.97
CA GLN A 80 9.45 -18.92 17.56
C GLN A 80 9.60 -20.12 16.58
N GLN A 81 9.39 -19.90 15.30
CA GLN A 81 9.31 -20.96 14.31
C GLN A 81 10.63 -21.19 13.57
N ARG A 82 10.88 -22.45 13.15
CA ARG A 82 12.01 -22.75 12.25
C ARG A 82 11.72 -22.23 10.85
N ILE A 83 12.76 -21.81 10.13
CA ILE A 83 12.64 -21.24 8.77
C ILE A 83 11.97 -22.24 7.82
N ILE A 84 12.30 -23.54 7.92
CA ILE A 84 11.69 -24.59 7.12
C ILE A 84 10.18 -24.72 7.37
N ASP A 85 9.75 -24.62 8.63
CA ASP A 85 8.33 -24.76 8.99
C ASP A 85 7.52 -23.58 8.44
N ILE A 86 8.07 -22.35 8.53
CA ILE A 86 7.48 -21.16 7.92
C ILE A 86 7.37 -21.34 6.38
N ALA A 87 8.42 -21.82 5.74
CA ALA A 87 8.44 -22.03 4.29
C ALA A 87 7.34 -23.01 3.85
N LEU A 88 7.26 -24.18 4.53
CA LEU A 88 6.28 -25.22 4.21
C LEU A 88 4.84 -24.78 4.48
N SER A 89 4.59 -24.09 5.60
CA SER A 89 3.25 -23.60 5.94
C SER A 89 2.72 -22.55 4.94
N LEU A 90 3.60 -21.85 4.24
CA LEU A 90 3.23 -20.88 3.20
C LEU A 90 3.24 -21.48 1.78
N GLY A 91 3.39 -22.82 1.67
CA GLY A 91 3.29 -23.55 0.41
C GLY A 91 4.54 -23.50 -0.45
N PHE A 92 5.73 -23.24 0.13
CA PHE A 92 7.00 -23.42 -0.58
C PHE A 92 7.44 -24.88 -0.52
N ASN A 93 7.92 -25.41 -1.64
CA ASN A 93 8.33 -26.82 -1.75
C ASN A 93 9.63 -27.13 -0.99
N SER A 94 10.43 -26.12 -0.64
CA SER A 94 11.69 -26.31 0.09
C SER A 94 12.16 -25.00 0.72
N GLU A 95 12.99 -25.10 1.76
CA GLU A 95 13.67 -23.97 2.38
C GLU A 95 14.56 -23.22 1.39
N ILE A 96 15.16 -23.93 0.44
CA ILE A 96 16.05 -23.32 -0.58
C ILE A 96 15.25 -22.43 -1.52
N SER A 97 14.11 -22.90 -2.03
CA SER A 97 13.24 -22.11 -2.92
C SER A 97 12.68 -20.88 -2.19
N PHE A 98 12.26 -21.08 -0.94
CA PHE A 98 11.82 -19.99 -0.06
C PHE A 98 12.92 -18.95 0.16
N SER A 99 14.12 -19.39 0.60
CA SER A 99 15.23 -18.49 0.91
C SER A 99 15.68 -17.65 -0.29
N ARG A 100 15.64 -18.23 -1.50
CA ARG A 100 15.93 -17.51 -2.75
C ARG A 100 14.89 -16.44 -3.02
N ALA A 101 13.59 -16.78 -2.95
CA ALA A 101 12.50 -15.84 -3.16
C ALA A 101 12.51 -14.74 -2.11
N PHE A 102 12.75 -15.08 -0.84
CA PHE A 102 12.84 -14.15 0.27
C PHE A 102 14.00 -13.16 0.08
N LYS A 103 15.20 -13.66 -0.25
CA LYS A 103 16.35 -12.80 -0.53
C LYS A 103 16.14 -11.89 -1.74
N GLN A 104 15.42 -12.35 -2.76
CA GLN A 104 15.06 -11.52 -3.92
C GLN A 104 14.17 -10.35 -3.54
N MET A 105 13.22 -10.54 -2.60
CA MET A 105 12.28 -9.50 -2.17
C MET A 105 12.88 -8.54 -1.16
N PHE A 106 13.57 -9.08 -0.13
CA PHE A 106 14.03 -8.30 1.03
C PHE A 106 15.52 -7.93 0.97
N ASN A 107 16.27 -8.40 -0.03
CA ASN A 107 17.73 -8.29 -0.14
C ASN A 107 18.52 -8.90 1.05
N LEU A 108 17.85 -9.63 1.93
CA LEU A 108 18.38 -10.31 3.10
C LEU A 108 17.97 -11.78 3.10
N SER A 109 18.81 -12.66 3.67
CA SER A 109 18.37 -14.02 3.94
C SER A 109 17.33 -14.03 5.06
N PRO A 110 16.44 -15.08 5.16
CA PRO A 110 15.47 -15.19 6.24
C PRO A 110 16.11 -15.09 7.64
N ARG A 111 17.27 -15.72 7.81
CA ARG A 111 18.04 -15.67 9.07
C ARG A 111 18.54 -14.27 9.39
N ALA A 112 19.10 -13.57 8.38
CA ALA A 112 19.57 -12.20 8.56
C ALA A 112 18.42 -11.24 8.85
N TYR A 113 17.30 -11.39 8.16
CA TYR A 113 16.09 -10.60 8.39
C TYR A 113 15.56 -10.75 9.82
N ARG A 114 15.49 -11.99 10.35
CA ARG A 114 15.13 -12.26 11.75
C ARG A 114 16.03 -11.50 12.73
N GLN A 115 17.32 -11.40 12.45
CA GLN A 115 18.29 -10.71 13.32
C GLN A 115 18.14 -9.19 13.31
N THR A 116 17.53 -8.60 12.27
CA THR A 116 17.31 -7.14 12.22
C THR A 116 16.27 -6.68 13.25
N GLY A 117 15.29 -7.52 13.58
CA GLY A 117 14.16 -7.17 14.44
C GLY A 117 13.25 -6.08 13.84
N GLN A 118 13.43 -5.72 12.58
CA GLN A 118 12.73 -4.60 11.94
C GLN A 118 11.78 -5.07 10.84
N ARG A 119 10.56 -4.50 10.82
CA ARG A 119 9.55 -4.70 9.78
C ARG A 119 9.85 -3.79 8.59
N THR A 120 10.52 -4.32 7.57
CA THR A 120 10.94 -3.55 6.40
C THR A 120 10.59 -4.32 5.11
N GLY A 121 10.16 -3.61 4.07
CA GLY A 121 9.87 -4.15 2.74
C GLY A 121 8.60 -5.00 2.66
N LEU A 122 7.74 -4.98 3.68
CA LEU A 122 6.51 -5.76 3.73
C LEU A 122 5.49 -5.23 2.71
N ARG A 123 4.86 -6.15 1.99
CA ARG A 123 3.67 -5.87 1.22
C ARG A 123 2.44 -6.17 2.06
N LYS A 124 1.58 -5.18 2.24
CA LYS A 124 0.28 -5.37 2.89
C LYS A 124 -0.78 -5.76 1.85
N PRO A 125 -1.83 -6.49 2.26
CA PRO A 125 -2.96 -6.76 1.39
C PRO A 125 -3.53 -5.47 0.79
N ILE A 126 -3.84 -5.49 -0.51
CA ILE A 126 -4.51 -4.39 -1.18
C ILE A 126 -5.88 -4.23 -0.52
N GLN A 127 -6.10 -3.08 0.10
CA GLN A 127 -7.36 -2.76 0.74
C GLN A 127 -8.27 -2.01 -0.23
N ARG A 128 -9.55 -2.34 -0.18
CA ARG A 128 -10.58 -1.54 -0.81
C ARG A 128 -11.16 -0.61 0.26
N PRO A 129 -11.22 0.69 0.00
CA PRO A 129 -11.95 1.59 0.89
C PRO A 129 -13.40 1.10 1.04
N THR A 130 -13.86 0.98 2.27
CA THR A 130 -15.26 0.71 2.59
C THR A 130 -16.07 1.99 2.37
N LEU A 131 -16.46 2.23 1.12
CA LEU A 131 -17.35 3.35 0.78
C LEU A 131 -18.81 2.89 0.72
N PRO A 132 -19.76 3.82 0.94
CA PRO A 132 -21.18 3.58 0.69
C PRO A 132 -21.42 3.05 -0.73
N GLU A 133 -22.45 2.22 -0.92
CA GLU A 133 -22.69 1.48 -2.18
C GLU A 133 -22.74 2.36 -3.42
N HIS A 134 -23.22 3.59 -3.31
CA HIS A 134 -23.32 4.55 -4.41
C HIS A 134 -21.99 5.23 -4.78
N GLU A 135 -20.95 5.16 -3.94
CA GLU A 135 -19.64 5.75 -4.22
C GLU A 135 -18.56 4.72 -4.62
N ARG A 136 -18.88 3.41 -4.57
CA ARG A 136 -17.93 2.32 -4.86
C ARG A 136 -17.41 2.26 -6.31
N HIS A 137 -17.92 3.11 -7.19
CA HIS A 137 -17.66 2.97 -8.62
C HIS A 137 -16.35 3.58 -9.12
N GLN A 138 -15.59 4.33 -8.29
CA GLN A 138 -14.41 5.06 -8.75
C GLN A 138 -13.19 5.01 -7.83
N VAL A 139 -13.14 4.14 -6.82
CA VAL A 139 -12.03 4.14 -5.88
C VAL A 139 -10.87 3.30 -6.41
N PRO A 140 -9.68 3.89 -6.55
CA PRO A 140 -8.49 3.14 -6.93
C PRO A 140 -8.10 2.16 -5.82
N LEU A 141 -7.56 1.00 -6.22
CA LEU A 141 -6.94 0.06 -5.29
C LEU A 141 -5.71 0.70 -4.67
N VAL A 142 -5.59 0.63 -3.34
CA VAL A 142 -4.46 1.19 -2.61
C VAL A 142 -3.43 0.10 -2.35
N ASP A 143 -2.22 0.28 -2.86
CA ASP A 143 -1.06 -0.56 -2.54
C ASP A 143 -0.34 0.03 -1.33
N VAL A 144 -0.27 -0.73 -0.24
CA VAL A 144 0.38 -0.29 1.01
C VAL A 144 1.67 -1.07 1.21
N ARG A 145 2.77 -0.34 1.41
CA ARG A 145 4.09 -0.91 1.74
C ARG A 145 4.60 -0.33 3.05
N VAL A 146 5.22 -1.17 3.84
CA VAL A 146 5.89 -0.77 5.07
C VAL A 146 7.40 -0.77 4.79
N GLU A 147 8.02 0.39 4.89
CA GLU A 147 9.45 0.58 4.62
C GLU A 147 10.09 1.32 5.78
N SER A 148 11.28 0.87 6.19
CA SER A 148 12.14 1.66 7.09
C SER A 148 12.93 2.67 6.26
N ARG A 149 12.89 3.94 6.68
CA ARG A 149 13.64 5.01 6.03
C ARG A 149 14.46 5.80 7.05
N PRO A 150 15.63 6.29 6.68
CA PRO A 150 16.35 7.26 7.52
C PRO A 150 15.50 8.53 7.65
N SER A 151 15.79 9.33 8.68
CA SER A 151 15.16 10.64 8.85
C SER A 151 15.37 11.52 7.61
N PHE A 152 14.34 12.25 7.21
CA PHE A 152 14.42 13.16 6.07
C PHE A 152 13.66 14.46 6.35
N ARG A 153 14.02 15.51 5.61
CA ARG A 153 13.33 16.79 5.66
C ARG A 153 12.20 16.81 4.63
N LEU A 154 11.02 17.25 5.08
CA LEU A 154 9.87 17.51 4.25
C LEU A 154 9.62 19.01 4.25
N THR A 155 9.59 19.61 3.05
CA THR A 155 9.27 21.02 2.84
C THR A 155 7.94 21.11 2.11
N GLY A 156 6.96 21.82 2.67
CA GLY A 156 5.62 21.86 2.09
C GLY A 156 4.62 22.71 2.87
N VAL A 157 3.36 22.41 2.66
CA VAL A 157 2.22 23.01 3.37
C VAL A 157 1.55 21.95 4.24
N HIS A 158 0.95 22.36 5.34
CA HIS A 158 0.27 21.45 6.26
C HIS A 158 -1.00 22.09 6.81
N ASP A 159 -1.93 21.26 7.22
CA ASP A 159 -3.12 21.63 7.97
C ASP A 159 -3.58 20.48 8.87
N SER A 160 -4.38 20.80 9.84
CA SER A 160 -5.08 19.80 10.65
C SER A 160 -6.25 19.22 9.88
N ILE A 161 -6.33 17.90 9.87
CA ILE A 161 -7.42 17.14 9.23
C ILE A 161 -8.11 16.24 10.25
N HIS A 162 -9.38 15.97 10.00
CA HIS A 162 -10.12 14.92 10.67
C HIS A 162 -10.15 13.68 9.78
N GLY A 163 -9.62 12.57 10.32
CA GLY A 163 -9.50 11.30 9.61
C GLY A 163 -10.84 10.61 9.37
N LEU A 164 -10.79 9.48 8.67
CA LEU A 164 -11.96 8.70 8.24
C LEU A 164 -12.87 8.25 9.41
N PHE A 165 -12.30 8.06 10.60
CA PHE A 165 -13.01 7.59 11.78
C PHE A 165 -13.51 8.73 12.70
N SER A 166 -13.33 9.98 12.27
CA SER A 166 -13.89 11.14 12.98
C SER A 166 -15.39 11.24 12.75
N THR A 167 -16.09 11.85 13.71
CA THR A 167 -17.51 12.18 13.55
C THR A 167 -17.78 13.23 12.45
N THR A 168 -16.76 14.00 12.10
CA THR A 168 -16.78 15.05 11.07
C THR A 168 -15.54 14.97 10.19
N PRO A 169 -15.43 13.98 9.30
CA PRO A 169 -14.26 13.82 8.43
C PRO A 169 -14.20 14.96 7.40
N ASP A 170 -13.05 15.63 7.29
CA ASP A 170 -12.84 16.77 6.38
C ASP A 170 -11.64 16.56 5.43
N PHE A 171 -10.97 15.43 5.54
CA PHE A 171 -9.77 15.11 4.74
C PHE A 171 -10.03 15.11 3.23
N ALA A 172 -11.24 14.75 2.78
CA ALA A 172 -11.60 14.68 1.36
C ALA A 172 -11.58 16.06 0.67
N GLU A 173 -11.82 17.13 1.42
CA GLU A 173 -11.77 18.52 0.94
C GLU A 173 -10.39 19.14 1.19
N LYS A 174 -9.85 18.97 2.40
CA LYS A 174 -8.60 19.62 2.83
C LYS A 174 -7.37 19.08 2.11
N VAL A 175 -7.27 17.77 1.93
CA VAL A 175 -6.08 17.18 1.31
C VAL A 175 -5.89 17.64 -0.15
N PRO A 176 -6.90 17.61 -1.04
CA PRO A 176 -6.76 18.18 -2.38
C PRO A 176 -6.42 19.68 -2.36
N ALA A 177 -7.03 20.45 -1.46
CA ALA A 177 -6.77 21.89 -1.34
C ALA A 177 -5.30 22.18 -0.95
N LEU A 178 -4.73 21.39 -0.05
CA LEU A 178 -3.30 21.50 0.32
C LEU A 178 -2.38 21.18 -0.86
N TRP A 179 -2.70 20.17 -1.66
CA TRP A 179 -1.92 19.86 -2.86
C TRP A 179 -1.98 20.99 -3.90
N GLN A 180 -3.14 21.58 -4.11
CA GLN A 180 -3.29 22.74 -4.99
C GLN A 180 -2.51 23.95 -4.46
N GLN A 181 -2.55 24.21 -3.16
CA GLN A 181 -1.78 25.28 -2.54
C GLN A 181 -0.28 25.06 -2.68
N LEU A 182 0.19 23.82 -2.49
CA LEU A 182 1.59 23.47 -2.70
C LEU A 182 2.01 23.73 -4.15
N GLU A 183 1.22 23.30 -5.13
CA GLU A 183 1.51 23.47 -6.55
C GLU A 183 1.60 24.94 -6.94
N GLN A 184 0.69 25.78 -6.44
CA GLN A 184 0.74 27.24 -6.67
C GLN A 184 2.03 27.87 -6.13
N LYS A 185 2.49 27.44 -4.95
CA LYS A 185 3.73 27.94 -4.33
C LYS A 185 4.99 27.39 -5.02
N LEU A 186 4.91 26.26 -5.67
CA LEU A 186 6.03 25.64 -6.39
C LEU A 186 6.19 26.13 -7.83
N GLN A 187 5.16 26.73 -8.43
CA GLN A 187 5.21 27.20 -9.83
C GLN A 187 6.43 28.09 -10.17
N PRO A 188 6.90 29.00 -9.28
CA PRO A 188 8.10 29.78 -9.55
C PRO A 188 9.41 29.00 -9.35
N LEU A 189 9.37 27.76 -8.85
CA LEU A 189 10.54 26.99 -8.47
C LEU A 189 10.72 25.79 -9.41
N SER A 190 11.93 25.59 -9.94
CA SER A 190 12.28 24.40 -10.74
C SER A 190 12.38 23.13 -9.90
N ALA A 191 11.37 22.83 -9.09
CA ALA A 191 11.36 21.73 -8.12
C ALA A 191 10.85 20.38 -8.71
N ALA A 192 10.83 20.25 -10.05
CA ALA A 192 10.23 19.12 -10.75
C ALA A 192 10.89 17.74 -10.47
N SER A 193 12.06 17.70 -9.83
CA SER A 193 12.82 16.46 -9.59
C SER A 193 12.67 15.86 -8.19
N CYS A 194 12.00 16.54 -7.26
CA CYS A 194 11.85 16.04 -5.89
C CYS A 194 10.59 15.18 -5.74
N PRO A 195 10.66 14.03 -5.03
CA PRO A 195 9.48 13.22 -4.76
C PRO A 195 8.42 14.00 -3.99
N LYS A 196 7.20 14.02 -4.49
CA LYS A 196 6.03 14.57 -3.78
C LYS A 196 5.54 13.52 -2.77
N LEU A 197 5.41 13.91 -1.52
CA LEU A 197 4.98 13.04 -0.43
C LEU A 197 3.84 13.66 0.36
N GLY A 198 2.80 12.86 0.62
CA GLY A 198 1.81 13.13 1.65
C GLY A 198 2.22 12.43 2.94
N VAL A 199 2.33 13.18 4.04
CA VAL A 199 2.71 12.63 5.35
C VAL A 199 1.62 12.96 6.36
N ILE A 200 1.21 11.96 7.13
CA ILE A 200 0.28 12.13 8.25
C ILE A 200 1.12 12.05 9.53
N ASP A 201 1.16 13.15 10.27
CA ASP A 201 1.79 13.17 11.59
C ASP A 201 0.76 12.80 12.65
N VAL A 202 1.03 11.67 13.32
CA VAL A 202 0.19 11.11 14.39
C VAL A 202 0.82 11.30 15.77
N THR A 203 1.95 11.98 15.88
CA THR A 203 2.75 12.08 17.12
C THR A 203 1.97 12.71 18.26
N HIS A 204 1.04 13.60 17.95
CA HIS A 204 0.21 14.33 18.92
C HIS A 204 -1.28 14.00 18.80
N ALA A 205 -1.63 12.93 18.07
CA ALA A 205 -3.02 12.53 17.92
C ALA A 205 -3.57 11.93 19.24
N PRO A 206 -4.68 12.43 19.78
CA PRO A 206 -5.36 11.77 20.87
C PRO A 206 -5.90 10.40 20.43
N SER A 207 -5.96 9.45 21.35
CA SER A 207 -6.18 8.02 21.11
C SER A 207 -7.49 7.63 20.40
N GLU A 208 -8.49 8.52 20.29
CA GLU A 208 -9.75 8.23 19.60
C GLU A 208 -10.27 9.50 18.87
N GLY A 209 -10.36 9.43 17.55
CA GLY A 209 -11.07 10.43 16.72
C GLY A 209 -10.41 11.81 16.62
N GLY A 210 -9.15 11.93 16.98
CA GLY A 210 -8.45 13.20 17.09
C GLY A 210 -8.04 13.83 15.76
N GLN A 211 -7.71 15.09 15.85
CA GLN A 211 -7.12 15.88 14.77
C GLN A 211 -5.73 15.31 14.42
N LEU A 212 -5.48 15.08 13.13
CA LEU A 212 -4.20 14.67 12.58
C LEU A 212 -3.61 15.83 11.79
N THR A 213 -2.29 15.94 11.74
CA THR A 213 -1.65 16.91 10.86
C THR A 213 -1.28 16.25 9.54
N TYR A 214 -1.85 16.75 8.44
CA TYR A 214 -1.48 16.31 7.10
C TYR A 214 -0.51 17.29 6.47
N TRP A 215 0.57 16.77 5.90
CA TRP A 215 1.58 17.50 5.15
C TRP A 215 1.51 17.12 3.69
N ALA A 216 1.38 18.09 2.80
CA ALA A 216 1.66 17.93 1.38
C ALA A 216 3.03 18.59 1.11
N GLY A 217 4.02 17.83 0.66
CA GLY A 217 5.37 18.37 0.57
C GLY A 217 6.30 17.61 -0.36
N LEU A 218 7.53 18.09 -0.43
CA LEU A 218 8.64 17.52 -1.19
C LEU A 218 9.73 17.05 -0.23
N ALA A 219 10.22 15.82 -0.42
CA ALA A 219 11.39 15.34 0.27
C ALA A 219 12.64 16.02 -0.30
N SER A 220 13.12 17.07 0.37
CA SER A 220 14.30 17.83 -0.07
C SER A 220 15.06 18.42 1.09
N ASN A 221 16.38 18.30 1.07
CA ASN A 221 17.26 18.89 2.08
C ASN A 221 17.63 20.35 1.77
N THR A 222 17.39 20.81 0.55
CA THR A 222 17.87 22.11 0.06
C THR A 222 16.75 23.08 -0.31
N LEU A 223 15.50 22.59 -0.46
CA LEU A 223 14.40 23.43 -0.87
C LEU A 223 13.96 24.31 0.30
N THR A 224 14.07 25.62 0.10
CA THR A 224 13.49 26.64 0.98
C THR A 224 12.76 27.64 0.11
N ALA A 225 11.50 27.93 0.42
CA ALA A 225 10.71 28.92 -0.28
C ALA A 225 9.80 29.66 0.69
N GLU A 226 9.50 30.91 0.38
CA GLU A 226 8.63 31.74 1.17
C GLU A 226 7.22 31.12 1.22
N GLY A 227 6.66 31.02 2.42
CA GLY A 227 5.34 30.44 2.65
C GLY A 227 5.28 28.91 2.64
N LEU A 228 6.43 28.18 2.59
CA LEU A 228 6.52 26.75 2.85
C LEU A 228 7.06 26.50 4.26
N SER A 229 6.48 25.52 4.93
CA SER A 229 6.93 25.03 6.23
C SER A 229 7.88 23.84 6.06
N ILE A 230 8.72 23.60 7.06
CA ILE A 230 9.69 22.51 7.06
C ILE A 230 9.42 21.66 8.30
N CYS A 231 9.34 20.34 8.12
CA CYS A 231 9.39 19.38 9.22
C CYS A 231 10.47 18.32 8.97
N THR A 232 10.93 17.69 10.06
CA THR A 232 11.80 16.52 9.97
C THR A 232 10.97 15.30 10.29
N VAL A 233 10.86 14.41 9.30
CA VAL A 233 10.25 13.09 9.50
C VAL A 233 11.32 12.21 10.14
N PRO A 234 11.08 11.66 11.34
CA PRO A 234 12.07 10.83 12.02
C PRO A 234 12.32 9.53 11.29
N ALA A 235 13.44 8.87 11.56
CA ALA A 235 13.68 7.52 11.09
C ALA A 235 12.65 6.55 11.69
N GLN A 236 12.12 5.67 10.87
CA GLN A 236 11.14 4.64 11.25
C GLN A 236 11.61 3.27 10.79
#